data_9367e9d36251111d066a74f3c74b08cd
#
_entry.id   9367e9d36251111d066a74f3c74b08cd
#
_cell.length_a   1.000
_cell.length_b   1.000
_cell.length_c   1.000
_cell.angle_alpha   90.00
_cell.angle_beta   90.00
_cell.angle_gamma   90.00
#
_symmetry.space_group_name_H-M   'P 1'
#
loop_
_entity.id
_entity.type
_entity.pdbx_description
1 polymer ?
#
loop_
_entity_poly.entity_id
_entity_poly.type
_entity_poly.pdbx_seq_one_letter_code
_entity_poly.pdbx_strand_id
1 'polypeptide(L)'
;MVPIIHYLLQFQCQILVAATGRQKKLLETEFPQLNFLKPPEYDVRYNGKTKGLTFGLLGQIPRLIRVIRNEKAWVEQIVSQYNIDTIISDNRYGFRSNIVPSVIITHQVSPKSGISSAIDHIVKNLHIRILQRFSACWIPDAEGSILSGELSCNGQLPAGFHFIGPLSRFASVQTHFTVKSKLL
;
A
#
# COMPACT_ATOMS: atom_id res chain seq x y z
N MET A 1 -2.35 3.79 8.36
CA MET A 1 -3.71 3.16 8.33
C MET A 1 -4.68 3.70 9.38
N VAL A 2 -4.29 3.94 10.65
CA VAL A 2 -5.21 4.40 11.72
C VAL A 2 -6.10 5.58 11.29
N PRO A 3 -5.57 6.71 10.73
CA PRO A 3 -6.44 7.84 10.33
C PRO A 3 -7.48 7.49 9.26
N ILE A 4 -7.13 6.59 8.34
CA ILE A 4 -8.06 6.14 7.28
C ILE A 4 -9.20 5.31 7.88
N ILE A 5 -8.89 4.41 8.83
CA ILE A 5 -9.91 3.61 9.51
C ILE A 5 -10.86 4.53 10.28
N HIS A 6 -10.34 5.51 11.04
CA HIS A 6 -11.19 6.48 11.73
C HIS A 6 -12.12 7.24 10.76
N TYR A 7 -11.56 7.69 9.64
CA TYR A 7 -12.32 8.40 8.62
C TYR A 7 -13.45 7.54 8.03
N LEU A 8 -13.16 6.30 7.65
CA LEU A 8 -14.16 5.39 7.09
C LEU A 8 -15.26 5.04 8.10
N LEU A 9 -14.92 4.90 9.38
CA LEU A 9 -15.92 4.65 10.44
C LEU A 9 -16.91 5.82 10.62
N GLN A 10 -16.48 7.07 10.37
CA GLN A 10 -17.37 8.23 10.37
C GLN A 10 -18.46 8.15 9.29
N PHE A 11 -18.18 7.45 8.18
CA PHE A 11 -19.15 7.19 7.11
C PHE A 11 -19.89 5.84 7.26
N GLN A 12 -19.85 5.25 8.47
CA GLN A 12 -20.52 3.99 8.77
C GLN A 12 -20.08 2.82 7.86
N CYS A 13 -18.88 2.88 7.31
CA CYS A 13 -18.33 1.78 6.54
C CYS A 13 -18.12 0.55 7.44
N GLN A 14 -18.48 -0.63 6.95
CA GLN A 14 -18.11 -1.89 7.56
C GLN A 14 -16.64 -2.21 7.19
N ILE A 15 -15.80 -2.36 8.20
CA ILE A 15 -14.35 -2.53 7.98
C ILE A 15 -13.92 -3.91 8.47
N LEU A 16 -13.26 -4.64 7.56
CA LEU A 16 -12.59 -5.90 7.85
C LEU A 16 -11.08 -5.69 7.73
N VAL A 17 -10.35 -5.98 8.79
CA VAL A 17 -8.91 -5.69 8.87
C VAL A 17 -8.10 -6.96 8.68
N ALA A 18 -7.20 -6.97 7.69
CA ALA A 18 -6.25 -8.05 7.49
C ALA A 18 -4.85 -7.61 7.98
N ALA A 19 -4.42 -8.12 9.14
CA ALA A 19 -3.15 -7.73 9.75
C ALA A 19 -2.50 -8.88 10.52
N THR A 20 -1.17 -8.82 10.69
CA THR A 20 -0.40 -9.79 11.48
C THR A 20 0.57 -9.09 12.45
N GLY A 21 1.06 -9.83 13.43
CA GLY A 21 2.13 -9.40 14.31
C GLY A 21 1.82 -8.12 15.10
N ARG A 22 2.80 -7.21 15.14
CA ARG A 22 2.69 -5.94 15.89
C ARG A 22 1.62 -5.01 15.33
N GLN A 23 1.42 -5.01 14.01
CA GLN A 23 0.40 -4.17 13.37
C GLN A 23 -1.00 -4.60 13.81
N LYS A 24 -1.26 -5.93 13.87
CA LYS A 24 -2.52 -6.45 14.34
C LYS A 24 -2.78 -6.00 15.79
N LYS A 25 -1.82 -6.21 16.70
CA LYS A 25 -1.96 -5.81 18.11
C LYS A 25 -2.27 -4.33 18.27
N LEU A 26 -1.57 -3.47 17.52
CA LEU A 26 -1.81 -2.03 17.55
C LEU A 26 -3.24 -1.68 17.11
N LEU A 27 -3.68 -2.27 16.00
CA LEU A 27 -5.01 -1.99 15.46
C LEU A 27 -6.13 -2.60 16.31
N GLU A 28 -5.93 -3.76 16.94
CA GLU A 28 -6.87 -4.36 17.90
C GLU A 28 -7.02 -3.48 19.16
N THR A 29 -5.93 -2.83 19.61
CA THR A 29 -5.99 -1.90 20.75
C THR A 29 -6.73 -0.62 20.38
N GLU A 30 -6.52 -0.09 19.19
CA GLU A 30 -7.15 1.16 18.71
C GLU A 30 -8.61 0.95 18.30
N PHE A 31 -8.93 -0.22 17.73
CA PHE A 31 -10.24 -0.56 17.16
C PHE A 31 -10.72 -1.93 17.62
N PRO A 32 -11.02 -2.14 18.92
CA PRO A 32 -11.43 -3.45 19.45
C PRO A 32 -12.74 -3.97 18.87
N GLN A 33 -13.56 -3.08 18.28
CA GLN A 33 -14.85 -3.42 17.68
C GLN A 33 -14.73 -3.99 16.25
N LEU A 34 -13.56 -3.92 15.61
CA LEU A 34 -13.38 -4.40 14.24
C LEU A 34 -13.08 -5.90 14.18
N ASN A 35 -13.45 -6.51 13.08
CA ASN A 35 -13.10 -7.90 12.78
C ASN A 35 -11.73 -8.00 12.14
N PHE A 36 -10.91 -8.94 12.62
CA PHE A 36 -9.55 -9.15 12.16
C PHE A 36 -9.36 -10.50 11.49
N LEU A 37 -8.82 -10.48 10.28
CA LEU A 37 -8.40 -11.67 9.56
C LEU A 37 -6.88 -11.85 9.64
N LYS A 38 -6.44 -13.11 9.61
CA LYS A 38 -5.03 -13.44 9.48
C LYS A 38 -4.70 -13.67 8.00
N PRO A 39 -4.01 -12.73 7.32
CA PRO A 39 -3.58 -12.93 5.96
C PRO A 39 -2.44 -13.97 5.87
N PRO A 40 -2.14 -14.49 4.66
CA PRO A 40 -0.96 -15.32 4.43
C PRO A 40 0.30 -14.64 4.94
N GLU A 41 1.19 -15.41 5.57
CA GLU A 41 2.40 -14.87 6.16
C GLU A 41 3.36 -14.37 5.07
N TYR A 42 3.85 -13.15 5.29
CA TYR A 42 4.85 -12.51 4.45
C TYR A 42 6.23 -12.98 4.94
N ASP A 43 6.60 -14.24 4.65
CA ASP A 43 7.90 -14.79 5.08
C ASP A 43 9.05 -14.30 4.19
N VAL A 44 9.16 -12.97 4.07
CA VAL A 44 10.34 -12.32 3.47
C VAL A 44 11.26 -11.90 4.62
N ARG A 45 12.17 -12.78 5.00
CA ARG A 45 13.22 -12.45 5.95
C ARG A 45 14.26 -11.59 5.26
N TYR A 46 14.34 -10.33 5.60
CA TYR A 46 15.48 -9.49 5.26
C TYR A 46 16.69 -9.96 6.09
N ASN A 47 17.50 -10.86 5.55
CA ASN A 47 18.79 -11.17 6.14
C ASN A 47 19.72 -9.97 5.92
N GLY A 48 19.80 -9.08 6.91
CA GLY A 48 20.61 -7.86 6.90
C GLY A 48 22.13 -8.06 6.90
N LYS A 49 22.64 -9.24 6.51
CA LYS A 49 24.08 -9.61 6.55
C LYS A 49 24.69 -9.94 5.19
N THR A 50 24.06 -9.63 4.08
CA THR A 50 24.69 -9.87 2.77
C THR A 50 25.42 -8.63 2.26
N LYS A 51 26.74 -8.64 2.36
CA LYS A 51 27.64 -7.83 1.54
C LYS A 51 27.36 -8.20 0.07
N GLY A 52 26.53 -7.42 -0.63
CA GLY A 52 26.11 -7.69 -2.01
C GLY A 52 24.61 -7.53 -2.16
N LEU A 53 24.10 -6.30 -1.88
CA LEU A 53 22.66 -5.98 -1.91
C LEU A 53 21.98 -6.31 -3.25
N THR A 54 22.74 -6.32 -4.35
CA THR A 54 22.24 -6.38 -5.72
C THR A 54 21.90 -7.80 -6.18
N PHE A 55 22.78 -8.78 -5.95
CA PHE A 55 22.51 -10.18 -6.32
C PHE A 55 21.51 -10.86 -5.37
N GLY A 56 21.49 -10.47 -4.10
CA GLY A 56 20.51 -10.98 -3.13
C GLY A 56 19.06 -10.58 -3.44
N LEU A 57 18.83 -9.40 -4.01
CA LEU A 57 17.50 -8.93 -4.40
C LEU A 57 16.97 -9.65 -5.65
N LEU A 58 17.79 -9.86 -6.67
CA LEU A 58 17.37 -10.58 -7.89
C LEU A 58 16.96 -12.03 -7.59
N GLY A 59 17.67 -12.71 -6.69
CA GLY A 59 17.33 -14.08 -6.26
C GLY A 59 16.02 -14.18 -5.47
N GLN A 60 15.52 -13.07 -4.92
CA GLN A 60 14.27 -13.04 -4.16
C GLN A 60 13.03 -12.75 -5.02
N ILE A 61 13.19 -12.31 -6.27
CA ILE A 61 12.09 -11.97 -7.17
C ILE A 61 11.10 -13.14 -7.34
N PRO A 62 11.52 -14.39 -7.61
CA PRO A 62 10.57 -15.51 -7.76
C PRO A 62 9.75 -15.75 -6.49
N ARG A 63 10.39 -15.60 -5.31
CA ARG A 63 9.74 -15.73 -4.01
C ARG A 63 8.70 -14.61 -3.80
N LEU A 64 9.07 -13.36 -4.11
CA LEU A 64 8.18 -12.21 -4.03
C LEU A 64 6.95 -12.38 -4.94
N ILE A 65 7.16 -12.84 -6.18
CA ILE A 65 6.06 -13.12 -7.12
C ILE A 65 5.12 -14.18 -6.55
N ARG A 66 5.65 -15.24 -5.95
CA ARG A 66 4.84 -16.30 -5.32
C ARG A 66 4.02 -15.73 -4.15
N VAL A 67 4.61 -14.90 -3.30
CA VAL A 67 3.91 -14.25 -2.19
C VAL A 67 2.79 -13.38 -2.71
N ILE A 68 3.04 -12.52 -3.70
CA ILE A 68 2.02 -11.65 -4.31
C ILE A 68 0.87 -12.48 -4.91
N ARG A 69 1.17 -13.61 -5.56
CA ARG A 69 0.14 -14.50 -6.11
C ARG A 69 -0.72 -15.14 -5.03
N ASN A 70 -0.09 -15.63 -3.95
CA ASN A 70 -0.79 -16.24 -2.83
C ASN A 70 -1.68 -15.23 -2.09
N GLU A 71 -1.16 -14.01 -1.87
CA GLU A 71 -1.94 -12.92 -1.30
C GLU A 71 -3.16 -12.61 -2.16
N LYS A 72 -2.97 -12.49 -3.48
CA LYS A 72 -4.06 -12.19 -4.39
C LYS A 72 -5.12 -13.29 -4.39
N ALA A 73 -4.73 -14.55 -4.42
CA ALA A 73 -5.67 -15.67 -4.36
C ALA A 73 -6.48 -15.65 -3.05
N TRP A 74 -5.81 -15.38 -1.93
CA TRP A 74 -6.49 -15.24 -0.64
C TRP A 74 -7.47 -14.06 -0.62
N VAL A 75 -7.07 -12.91 -1.17
CA VAL A 75 -7.92 -11.72 -1.25
C VAL A 75 -9.17 -11.99 -2.08
N GLU A 76 -9.07 -12.68 -3.23
CA GLU A 76 -10.24 -13.02 -4.06
C GLU A 76 -11.24 -13.92 -3.28
N GLN A 77 -10.75 -14.84 -2.46
CA GLN A 77 -11.60 -15.66 -1.58
C GLN A 77 -12.32 -14.79 -0.54
N ILE A 78 -11.60 -13.89 0.12
CA ILE A 78 -12.16 -13.00 1.14
C ILE A 78 -13.17 -12.03 0.53
N VAL A 79 -12.90 -11.48 -0.63
CA VAL A 79 -13.84 -10.61 -1.37
C VAL A 79 -15.17 -11.32 -1.58
N SER A 80 -15.14 -12.55 -2.05
CA SER A 80 -16.35 -13.34 -2.29
C SER A 80 -17.05 -13.79 -0.98
N GLN A 81 -16.27 -14.16 0.03
CA GLN A 81 -16.80 -14.67 1.31
C GLN A 81 -17.50 -13.59 2.14
N TYR A 82 -16.96 -12.37 2.12
CA TYR A 82 -17.43 -11.26 2.97
C TYR A 82 -18.14 -10.17 2.18
N ASN A 83 -18.40 -10.35 0.88
CA ASN A 83 -18.99 -9.34 -0.01
C ASN A 83 -18.30 -7.98 0.10
N ILE A 84 -16.97 -7.98 -0.07
CA ILE A 84 -16.17 -6.77 0.02
C ILE A 84 -16.39 -5.91 -1.24
N ASP A 85 -16.64 -4.61 -1.04
CA ASP A 85 -16.86 -3.65 -2.12
C ASP A 85 -15.56 -2.97 -2.56
N THR A 86 -14.58 -2.82 -1.66
CA THR A 86 -13.33 -2.10 -1.93
C THR A 86 -12.19 -2.62 -1.05
N ILE A 87 -10.98 -2.63 -1.59
CA ILE A 87 -9.78 -3.02 -0.88
C ILE A 87 -8.87 -1.80 -0.71
N ILE A 88 -8.35 -1.59 0.50
CA ILE A 88 -7.30 -0.60 0.77
C ILE A 88 -6.07 -1.34 1.30
N SER A 89 -5.01 -1.32 0.54
CA SER A 89 -3.76 -2.03 0.82
C SER A 89 -2.67 -1.08 1.31
N ASP A 90 -2.09 -1.37 2.46
CA ASP A 90 -0.93 -0.64 2.99
C ASP A 90 0.35 -1.34 2.54
N ASN A 91 0.91 -0.88 1.43
CA ASN A 91 2.19 -1.33 0.86
C ASN A 91 2.29 -2.86 0.59
N ARG A 92 1.15 -3.55 0.36
CA ARG A 92 1.11 -4.98 0.01
C ARG A 92 0.61 -5.16 -1.42
N TYR A 93 1.48 -5.55 -2.33
CA TYR A 93 1.21 -5.61 -3.78
C TYR A 93 0.25 -6.72 -4.20
N GLY A 94 0.07 -7.75 -3.38
CA GLY A 94 -0.87 -8.84 -3.60
C GLY A 94 -2.29 -8.53 -3.11
N PHE A 95 -2.46 -7.51 -2.25
CA PHE A 95 -3.77 -7.13 -1.69
C PHE A 95 -4.57 -6.30 -2.69
N ARG A 96 -4.97 -6.94 -3.77
CA ARG A 96 -5.82 -6.38 -4.82
C ARG A 96 -6.72 -7.46 -5.40
N SER A 97 -7.85 -7.04 -5.96
CA SER A 97 -8.80 -7.90 -6.65
C SER A 97 -8.95 -7.50 -8.13
N ASN A 98 -9.45 -8.42 -8.94
CA ASN A 98 -9.92 -8.13 -10.30
C ASN A 98 -11.44 -7.86 -10.32
N ILE A 99 -12.13 -8.12 -9.20
CA ILE A 99 -13.60 -8.06 -9.09
C ILE A 99 -14.02 -6.69 -8.54
N VAL A 100 -13.28 -6.18 -7.54
CA VAL A 100 -13.60 -4.94 -6.84
C VAL A 100 -12.45 -3.94 -6.93
N PRO A 101 -12.74 -2.62 -6.84
CA PRO A 101 -11.72 -1.59 -6.79
C PRO A 101 -10.71 -1.84 -5.68
N SER A 102 -9.44 -1.62 -5.97
CA SER A 102 -8.36 -1.80 -5.03
C SER A 102 -7.46 -0.58 -5.03
N VAL A 103 -7.21 -0.02 -3.86
CA VAL A 103 -6.34 1.14 -3.65
C VAL A 103 -5.07 0.68 -2.94
N ILE A 104 -3.92 1.13 -3.40
CA ILE A 104 -2.65 0.92 -2.68
C ILE A 104 -2.17 2.24 -2.07
N ILE A 105 -1.74 2.17 -0.81
CA ILE A 105 -1.09 3.28 -0.12
C ILE A 105 0.40 2.99 -0.08
N THR A 106 1.22 3.90 -0.58
CA THR A 106 2.67 3.77 -0.55
C THR A 106 3.38 5.11 -0.59
N HIS A 107 4.46 5.26 0.17
CA HIS A 107 5.39 6.39 0.08
C HIS A 107 6.43 6.20 -1.04
N GLN A 108 6.62 4.97 -1.53
CA GLN A 108 7.65 4.64 -2.48
C GLN A 108 7.07 4.53 -3.89
N VAL A 109 7.12 5.60 -4.67
CA VAL A 109 6.75 5.59 -6.09
C VAL A 109 7.97 5.42 -6.98
N SER A 110 9.12 5.93 -6.56
CA SER A 110 10.39 5.90 -7.30
C SER A 110 11.51 5.23 -6.49
N PRO A 111 11.50 3.90 -6.33
CA PRO A 111 12.56 3.21 -5.62
C PRO A 111 13.88 3.35 -6.37
N LYS A 112 14.97 3.60 -5.62
CA LYS A 112 16.34 3.66 -6.17
C LYS A 112 17.06 2.34 -5.88
N SER A 113 17.71 1.77 -6.89
CA SER A 113 18.52 0.55 -6.75
C SER A 113 19.87 0.82 -6.11
N GLY A 114 20.37 2.04 -6.25
CA GLY A 114 21.72 2.44 -5.80
C GLY A 114 22.86 1.88 -6.66
N ILE A 115 22.55 1.34 -7.86
CA ILE A 115 23.54 0.74 -8.76
C ILE A 115 23.91 1.71 -9.88
N SER A 116 22.94 2.15 -10.65
CA SER A 116 23.09 3.12 -11.73
C SER A 116 21.75 3.74 -12.09
N SER A 117 21.80 4.92 -12.72
CA SER A 117 20.60 5.64 -13.17
C SER A 117 19.78 4.84 -14.19
N ALA A 118 20.41 4.05 -15.05
CA ALA A 118 19.72 3.20 -16.02
C ALA A 118 18.93 2.08 -15.32
N ILE A 119 19.52 1.43 -14.32
CA ILE A 119 18.85 0.39 -13.52
C ILE A 119 17.73 1.01 -12.69
N ASP A 120 17.94 2.17 -12.09
CA ASP A 120 16.92 2.91 -11.35
C ASP A 120 15.71 3.21 -12.22
N HIS A 121 15.93 3.59 -13.49
CA HIS A 121 14.83 3.83 -14.44
C HIS A 121 14.03 2.56 -14.74
N ILE A 122 14.70 1.42 -14.93
CA ILE A 122 14.05 0.12 -15.17
C ILE A 122 13.23 -0.29 -13.93
N VAL A 123 13.82 -0.21 -12.74
CA VAL A 123 13.17 -0.55 -11.47
C VAL A 123 11.96 0.34 -11.23
N LYS A 124 12.09 1.64 -11.45
CA LYS A 124 10.99 2.61 -11.35
C LYS A 124 9.84 2.24 -12.29
N ASN A 125 10.13 1.99 -13.58
CA ASN A 125 9.10 1.67 -14.57
C ASN A 125 8.38 0.36 -14.25
N LEU A 126 9.12 -0.65 -13.80
CA LEU A 126 8.55 -1.92 -13.36
C LEU A 126 7.65 -1.72 -12.14
N HIS A 127 8.11 -0.94 -11.17
CA HIS A 127 7.35 -0.63 -9.96
C HIS A 127 6.06 0.14 -10.26
N ILE A 128 6.14 1.18 -11.10
CA ILE A 128 4.94 1.92 -11.56
C ILE A 128 3.94 0.97 -12.23
N ARG A 129 4.37 0.05 -13.10
CA ARG A 129 3.48 -0.94 -13.72
C ARG A 129 2.81 -1.86 -12.69
N ILE A 130 3.48 -2.17 -11.58
CA ILE A 130 2.87 -2.94 -10.49
C ILE A 130 1.81 -2.11 -9.78
N LEU A 131 2.10 -0.84 -9.46
CA LEU A 131 1.16 0.07 -8.82
C LEU A 131 -0.06 0.37 -9.71
N GLN A 132 0.11 0.49 -11.01
CA GLN A 132 -0.98 0.69 -11.98
C GLN A 132 -1.94 -0.50 -12.12
N ARG A 133 -1.65 -1.63 -11.46
CA ARG A 133 -2.61 -2.74 -11.35
C ARG A 133 -3.68 -2.51 -10.28
N PHE A 134 -3.54 -1.47 -9.49
CA PHE A 134 -4.54 -0.99 -8.56
C PHE A 134 -5.41 0.06 -9.25
N SER A 135 -6.64 0.22 -8.78
CA SER A 135 -7.57 1.24 -9.28
C SER A 135 -7.08 2.65 -8.96
N ALA A 136 -6.39 2.81 -7.82
CA ALA A 136 -5.72 4.05 -7.43
C ALA A 136 -4.49 3.76 -6.56
N CYS A 137 -3.52 4.70 -6.60
CA CYS A 137 -2.36 4.73 -5.72
C CYS A 137 -2.41 6.00 -4.88
N TRP A 138 -2.54 5.86 -3.58
CA TRP A 138 -2.55 6.97 -2.62
C TRP A 138 -1.15 7.15 -2.04
N ILE A 139 -0.64 8.37 -2.17
CA ILE A 139 0.67 8.76 -1.67
C ILE A 139 0.45 9.62 -0.42
N PRO A 140 0.79 9.13 0.79
CA PRO A 140 0.57 9.85 2.03
C PRO A 140 1.65 10.93 2.25
N ASP A 141 1.70 11.89 1.35
CA ASP A 141 2.60 13.03 1.34
C ASP A 141 1.88 14.28 0.83
N ALA A 142 2.46 15.45 1.06
CA ALA A 142 2.00 16.69 0.48
C ALA A 142 2.41 16.81 -1.00
N GLU A 143 1.63 17.51 -1.77
CA GLU A 143 1.96 17.84 -3.17
C GLU A 143 3.30 18.59 -3.21
N GLY A 144 4.26 18.09 -4.00
CA GLY A 144 5.64 18.59 -4.03
C GLY A 144 6.64 17.73 -3.26
N SER A 145 6.25 16.59 -2.73
CA SER A 145 7.14 15.58 -2.10
C SER A 145 8.00 16.12 -0.95
N ILE A 146 7.40 16.96 -0.11
CA ILE A 146 8.10 17.69 0.98
C ILE A 146 8.64 16.71 2.04
N LEU A 147 7.92 15.63 2.34
CA LEU A 147 8.29 14.71 3.41
C LEU A 147 9.09 13.50 2.92
N SER A 148 8.73 12.95 1.77
CA SER A 148 9.37 11.74 1.22
C SER A 148 10.52 12.05 0.24
N GLY A 149 10.76 13.32 -0.07
CA GLY A 149 11.82 13.76 -0.97
C GLY A 149 11.71 13.15 -2.36
N GLU A 150 12.85 12.78 -2.94
CA GLU A 150 12.93 12.23 -4.31
C GLU A 150 12.25 10.86 -4.49
N LEU A 151 11.82 10.18 -3.41
CA LEU A 151 11.17 8.88 -3.47
C LEU A 151 9.70 8.98 -3.92
N SER A 152 9.04 10.12 -3.68
CA SER A 152 7.61 10.27 -3.99
C SER A 152 7.33 10.63 -5.44
N CYS A 153 8.05 11.50 -6.07
CA CYS A 153 8.11 11.72 -7.53
C CYS A 153 8.84 13.01 -7.91
N ASN A 154 9.80 12.91 -8.81
CA ASN A 154 10.28 14.07 -9.59
C ASN A 154 9.58 14.01 -10.95
N GLY A 155 8.41 14.64 -11.09
CA GLY A 155 7.68 14.71 -12.36
C GLY A 155 6.17 14.52 -12.23
N GLN A 156 5.47 14.49 -13.37
CA GLN A 156 4.04 14.23 -13.43
C GLN A 156 3.73 12.82 -12.91
N LEU A 157 2.77 12.73 -11.97
CA LEU A 157 2.26 11.46 -11.49
C LEU A 157 1.50 10.75 -12.62
N PRO A 158 1.62 9.41 -12.74
CA PRO A 158 0.78 8.63 -13.62
C PRO A 158 -0.70 8.78 -13.26
N ALA A 159 -1.59 8.56 -14.24
CA ALA A 159 -3.03 8.55 -13.98
C ALA A 159 -3.38 7.56 -12.84
N GLY A 160 -4.30 7.95 -11.97
CA GLY A 160 -4.72 7.16 -10.81
C GLY A 160 -3.82 7.28 -9.58
N PHE A 161 -2.79 8.12 -9.61
CA PHE A 161 -1.93 8.42 -8.46
C PHE A 161 -2.36 9.75 -7.82
N HIS A 162 -2.54 9.76 -6.50
CA HIS A 162 -3.05 10.92 -5.76
C HIS A 162 -2.27 11.16 -4.48
N PHE A 163 -1.85 12.39 -4.24
CA PHE A 163 -1.38 12.80 -2.92
C PHE A 163 -2.59 12.96 -1.99
N ILE A 164 -2.53 12.33 -0.82
CA ILE A 164 -3.62 12.35 0.18
C ILE A 164 -3.23 13.12 1.46
N GLY A 165 -2.07 13.78 1.44
CA GLY A 165 -1.53 14.43 2.62
C GLY A 165 -0.91 13.46 3.63
N PRO A 166 -0.17 13.98 4.62
CA PRO A 166 0.51 13.15 5.62
C PRO A 166 -0.50 12.43 6.53
N LEU A 167 -0.36 11.11 6.64
CA LEU A 167 -1.18 10.28 7.54
C LEU A 167 -0.50 10.18 8.91
N SER A 168 -0.85 11.11 9.82
CA SER A 168 -0.39 11.06 11.20
C SER A 168 -1.46 10.50 12.12
N ARG A 169 -1.13 9.48 12.93
CA ARG A 169 -2.03 8.97 13.98
C ARG A 169 -2.22 9.96 15.15
N PHE A 170 -1.36 10.99 15.23
CA PHE A 170 -1.40 12.02 16.25
C PHE A 170 -2.06 13.32 15.78
N ALA A 171 -2.45 13.41 14.50
CA ALA A 171 -3.24 14.53 14.04
C ALA A 171 -4.63 14.42 14.65
N SER A 172 -4.98 15.36 15.54
CA SER A 172 -6.36 15.53 15.99
C SER A 172 -7.26 15.68 14.75
N VAL A 173 -8.41 15.02 14.76
CA VAL A 173 -9.36 14.85 13.64
C VAL A 173 -10.03 16.19 13.23
N GLN A 174 -9.25 17.20 12.89
CA GLN A 174 -9.70 18.47 12.36
C GLN A 174 -8.99 18.84 11.05
N THR A 175 -8.89 17.88 10.13
CA THR A 175 -8.55 18.23 8.76
C THR A 175 -9.77 17.99 7.89
N HIS A 176 -10.43 19.09 7.51
CA HIS A 176 -11.40 19.11 6.44
C HIS A 176 -10.69 18.69 5.15
N PHE A 177 -10.81 17.42 4.77
CA PHE A 177 -10.42 16.99 3.45
C PHE A 177 -11.44 17.54 2.45
N THR A 178 -11.08 18.64 1.78
CA THR A 178 -11.85 19.09 0.63
C THR A 178 -11.55 18.13 -0.52
N VAL A 179 -12.33 17.08 -0.63
CA VAL A 179 -12.36 16.24 -1.83
C VAL A 179 -13.01 17.10 -2.92
N LYS A 180 -12.23 17.72 -3.77
CA LYS A 180 -12.73 18.25 -5.05
C LYS A 180 -13.14 17.06 -5.90
N SER A 181 -14.40 16.64 -5.78
CA SER A 181 -15.04 15.74 -6.73
C SER A 181 -15.17 16.47 -8.08
N LYS A 182 -14.26 16.22 -9.00
CA LYS A 182 -14.57 16.29 -10.42
C LYS A 182 -14.80 14.86 -10.88
N LEU A 183 -16.04 14.42 -10.72
CA LEU A 183 -16.62 13.38 -11.55
C LEU A 183 -17.05 14.07 -12.85
N LEU A 184 -16.40 13.76 -13.92
CA LEU A 184 -16.90 13.77 -15.29
C LEU A 184 -16.28 12.58 -16.01
#